data_0bb97b1bbafd3190f6b3267a4aad0099
#
_entry.id   0bb97b1bbafd3190f6b3267a4aad0099
#
_cell.length_a   1.000
_cell.length_b   1.000
_cell.length_c   1.000
_cell.angle_alpha   90.00
_cell.angle_beta   90.00
_cell.angle_gamma   90.00
#
_symmetry.space_group_name_H-M   'P 1'
#
loop_
_entity.id
_entity.type
_entity.pdbx_description
1 polymer ?
#
loop_
_entity_poly.entity_id
_entity_poly.type
_entity_poly.pdbx_seq_one_letter_code
_entity_poly.pdbx_strand_id
1 'polypeptide(L)'
;MGVAHEATEDIIVRGYRIPKGSYILPGSWWLLHDPKRYPEPLRFAPERYMEPRNEPDPSFHAFGYGRRVCPGRFLAQDSLFVTISRTLAVFTIGKAVRDGKPVDVEWKHTPGLIDHPVEFPYSIVPRSEKHAEMIRRVEVDHPWKGGSSGEALQGVEILDKLRK
;
A
#
# COMPACT_ATOMS: atom_id res chain seq x y z
N MET A 1 -5.08 3.15 11.64
CA MET A 1 -5.22 4.17 12.72
C MET A 1 -4.18 5.25 12.45
N GLY A 2 -4.50 6.54 12.65
CA GLY A 2 -3.52 7.62 12.47
C GLY A 2 -2.59 7.75 13.69
N VAL A 3 -1.52 8.55 13.54
CA VAL A 3 -0.61 8.86 14.66
C VAL A 3 -1.32 9.82 15.64
N ALA A 4 -1.18 9.56 16.94
CA ALA A 4 -1.76 10.39 17.97
C ALA A 4 -1.09 11.78 18.02
N HIS A 5 -1.89 12.81 18.23
CA HIS A 5 -1.46 14.19 18.45
C HIS A 5 -1.87 14.63 19.85
N GLU A 6 -1.02 15.31 20.56
CA GLU A 6 -1.32 15.89 21.87
C GLU A 6 -1.81 17.32 21.74
N ALA A 7 -2.90 17.67 22.40
CA ALA A 7 -3.40 19.03 22.51
C ALA A 7 -2.47 19.87 23.40
N THR A 8 -1.84 20.91 22.85
CA THR A 8 -0.90 21.80 23.57
C THR A 8 -1.59 22.85 24.45
N GLU A 9 -2.89 23.05 24.23
CA GLU A 9 -3.74 23.99 24.95
C GLU A 9 -5.19 23.46 24.99
N ASP A 10 -6.06 24.07 25.78
CA ASP A 10 -7.50 23.80 25.74
C ASP A 10 -8.07 24.23 24.40
N ILE A 11 -8.79 23.37 23.72
CA ILE A 11 -9.40 23.62 22.41
C ILE A 11 -10.90 23.45 22.52
N ILE A 12 -11.66 24.39 21.91
CA ILE A 12 -13.12 24.27 21.79
C ILE A 12 -13.46 24.01 20.34
N VAL A 13 -14.09 22.87 20.06
CA VAL A 13 -14.55 22.48 18.74
C VAL A 13 -16.05 22.17 18.80
N ARG A 14 -16.85 22.93 18.04
CA ARG A 14 -18.31 22.73 17.98
C ARG A 14 -18.99 22.66 19.34
N GLY A 15 -18.52 23.45 20.33
CA GLY A 15 -19.03 23.47 21.70
C GLY A 15 -18.43 22.40 22.63
N TYR A 16 -17.64 21.48 22.13
CA TYR A 16 -16.93 20.48 22.94
C TYR A 16 -15.56 20.99 23.35
N ARG A 17 -15.24 20.91 24.66
CA ARG A 17 -13.91 21.23 25.19
C ARG A 17 -13.01 19.99 25.10
N ILE A 18 -11.87 20.17 24.45
CA ILE A 18 -10.76 19.21 24.45
C ILE A 18 -9.68 19.78 25.37
N PRO A 19 -9.44 19.20 26.55
CA PRO A 19 -8.44 19.70 27.47
C PRO A 19 -7.03 19.60 26.92
N LYS A 20 -6.15 20.50 27.37
CA LYS A 20 -4.70 20.39 27.18
C LYS A 20 -4.22 19.01 27.63
N GLY A 21 -3.27 18.41 26.90
CA GLY A 21 -2.73 17.08 27.16
C GLY A 21 -3.59 15.93 26.63
N SER A 22 -4.78 16.21 26.06
CA SER A 22 -5.59 15.16 25.42
C SER A 22 -4.91 14.61 24.16
N TYR A 23 -4.92 13.28 24.02
CA TYR A 23 -4.47 12.63 22.78
C TYR A 23 -5.63 12.56 21.77
N ILE A 24 -5.36 13.12 20.60
CA ILE A 24 -6.31 13.15 19.48
C ILE A 24 -5.83 12.14 18.44
N LEU A 25 -6.65 11.11 18.20
CA LEU A 25 -6.37 10.08 17.20
C LEU A 25 -7.22 10.33 15.96
N PRO A 26 -6.62 10.65 14.80
CA PRO A 26 -7.38 10.73 13.56
C PRO A 26 -7.88 9.35 13.17
N GLY A 27 -9.17 9.22 12.96
CA GLY A 27 -9.82 7.99 12.51
C GLY A 27 -9.66 7.78 11.01
N SER A 28 -8.42 7.78 10.49
CA SER A 28 -8.13 7.74 9.04
C SER A 28 -8.82 6.56 8.35
N TRP A 29 -8.83 5.39 8.98
CA TRP A 29 -9.52 4.22 8.43
C TRP A 29 -11.02 4.50 8.22
N TRP A 30 -11.70 5.07 9.21
CA TRP A 30 -13.13 5.42 9.12
C TRP A 30 -13.40 6.47 8.05
N LEU A 31 -12.53 7.47 7.94
CA LEU A 31 -12.66 8.54 6.95
C LEU A 31 -12.46 8.02 5.52
N LEU A 32 -11.55 7.06 5.35
CA LEU A 32 -11.26 6.43 4.06
C LEU A 32 -12.24 5.31 3.69
N HIS A 33 -13.10 4.89 4.65
CA HIS A 33 -14.13 3.88 4.44
C HIS A 33 -15.54 4.41 4.69
N ASP A 34 -15.73 5.73 4.71
CA ASP A 34 -17.06 6.34 4.80
C ASP A 34 -17.87 6.01 3.54
N PRO A 35 -18.96 5.21 3.62
CA PRO A 35 -19.72 4.80 2.44
C PRO A 35 -20.44 5.96 1.74
N LYS A 36 -20.59 7.11 2.40
CA LYS A 36 -21.13 8.33 1.80
C LYS A 36 -20.15 9.00 0.84
N ARG A 37 -18.83 8.82 1.10
CA ARG A 37 -17.76 9.37 0.27
C ARG A 37 -17.19 8.35 -0.70
N TYR A 38 -17.10 7.09 -0.26
CA TYR A 38 -16.54 5.98 -0.99
C TYR A 38 -17.55 4.82 -1.02
N PRO A 39 -18.49 4.81 -1.93
CA PRO A 39 -19.44 3.71 -2.08
C PRO A 39 -18.72 2.36 -2.23
N GLU A 40 -19.20 1.33 -1.55
CA GLU A 40 -18.56 0.00 -1.47
C GLU A 40 -17.07 0.08 -1.04
N PRO A 41 -16.74 0.68 0.14
CA PRO A 41 -15.37 1.06 0.49
C PRO A 41 -14.42 -0.13 0.62
N LEU A 42 -14.93 -1.33 0.91
CA LEU A 42 -14.13 -2.56 1.02
C LEU A 42 -13.88 -3.24 -0.32
N ARG A 43 -14.54 -2.78 -1.39
CA ARG A 43 -14.33 -3.32 -2.72
C ARG A 43 -13.08 -2.70 -3.35
N PHE A 44 -12.17 -3.52 -3.83
CA PHE A 44 -11.06 -3.05 -4.67
C PHE A 44 -11.62 -2.62 -6.04
N ALA A 45 -11.68 -1.32 -6.26
CA ALA A 45 -12.23 -0.69 -7.46
C ALA A 45 -11.41 0.56 -7.80
N PRO A 46 -10.24 0.41 -8.43
CA PRO A 46 -9.38 1.55 -8.78
C PRO A 46 -10.06 2.55 -9.70
N GLU A 47 -11.03 2.10 -10.50
CA GLU A 47 -11.88 2.93 -11.36
C GLU A 47 -12.75 3.94 -10.59
N ARG A 48 -12.85 3.82 -9.25
CA ARG A 48 -13.60 4.79 -8.43
C ARG A 48 -13.07 6.23 -8.52
N TYR A 49 -11.79 6.37 -8.85
CA TYR A 49 -11.12 7.66 -9.00
C TYR A 49 -11.13 8.20 -10.43
N MET A 50 -11.77 7.50 -11.35
CA MET A 50 -11.92 7.86 -12.75
C MET A 50 -13.37 8.30 -13.05
N GLU A 51 -13.54 8.98 -14.18
CA GLU A 51 -14.90 9.29 -14.68
C GLU A 51 -15.72 7.99 -14.90
N PRO A 52 -17.02 7.99 -14.60
CA PRO A 52 -17.82 9.12 -14.08
C PRO A 52 -17.85 9.21 -12.54
N ARG A 53 -17.20 8.31 -11.81
CA ARG A 53 -17.31 8.22 -10.34
C ARG A 53 -16.60 9.37 -9.63
N ASN A 54 -15.36 9.69 -10.01
CA ASN A 54 -14.54 10.77 -9.45
C ASN A 54 -14.61 10.87 -7.91
N GLU A 55 -14.48 9.73 -7.21
CA GLU A 55 -14.45 9.73 -5.77
C GLU A 55 -13.26 10.56 -5.24
N PRO A 56 -13.37 11.17 -4.04
CA PRO A 56 -12.32 12.04 -3.52
C PRO A 56 -10.96 11.34 -3.38
N ASP A 57 -9.87 12.08 -3.65
CA ASP A 57 -8.51 11.58 -3.47
C ASP A 57 -8.29 11.15 -2.00
N PRO A 58 -7.94 9.88 -1.74
CA PRO A 58 -7.72 9.37 -0.39
C PRO A 58 -6.48 9.96 0.28
N SER A 59 -5.54 10.51 -0.46
CA SER A 59 -4.28 11.07 0.06
C SER A 59 -4.51 12.19 1.07
N PHE A 60 -5.62 12.92 0.96
CA PHE A 60 -6.00 13.95 1.91
C PHE A 60 -6.17 13.43 3.35
N HIS A 61 -6.62 12.18 3.52
CA HIS A 61 -6.80 11.54 4.83
C HIS A 61 -5.67 10.56 5.18
N ALA A 62 -5.01 10.00 4.18
CA ALA A 62 -3.98 8.99 4.38
C ALA A 62 -2.70 9.55 5.01
N PHE A 63 -2.31 10.77 4.63
CA PHE A 63 -1.05 11.39 5.03
C PHE A 63 -1.14 12.35 6.23
N GLY A 64 -2.31 12.44 6.86
CA GLY A 64 -2.53 13.33 8.01
C GLY A 64 -2.78 14.79 7.61
N TYR A 65 -2.75 15.70 8.59
CA TYR A 65 -3.33 17.04 8.45
C TYR A 65 -2.41 18.15 8.93
N GLY A 66 -2.58 19.34 8.34
CA GLY A 66 -2.02 20.59 8.79
C GLY A 66 -0.49 20.59 8.86
N ARG A 67 0.06 21.21 9.90
CA ARG A 67 1.52 21.34 10.10
C ARG A 67 2.26 20.02 10.37
N ARG A 68 1.52 18.96 10.66
CA ARG A 68 2.06 17.62 10.95
C ARG A 68 1.72 16.61 9.84
N VAL A 69 1.30 17.09 8.65
CA VAL A 69 1.14 16.23 7.48
C VAL A 69 2.44 15.49 7.19
N CYS A 70 2.34 14.24 6.76
CA CYS A 70 3.50 13.39 6.47
C CYS A 70 4.50 14.11 5.53
N PRO A 71 5.75 14.37 5.97
CA PRO A 71 6.74 15.04 5.11
C PRO A 71 7.17 14.17 3.94
N GLY A 72 7.08 12.84 4.08
CA GLY A 72 7.43 11.86 3.05
C GLY A 72 6.32 11.54 2.05
N ARG A 73 5.19 12.25 2.06
CA ARG A 73 4.02 11.93 1.23
C ARG A 73 4.33 11.87 -0.27
N PHE A 74 5.14 12.82 -0.77
CA PHE A 74 5.50 12.85 -2.19
C PHE A 74 6.39 11.68 -2.57
N LEU A 75 7.42 11.39 -1.75
CA LEU A 75 8.27 10.22 -1.94
C LEU A 75 7.46 8.92 -1.91
N ALA A 76 6.50 8.79 -0.98
CA ALA A 76 5.63 7.63 -0.90
C ALA A 76 4.77 7.47 -2.15
N GLN A 77 4.14 8.55 -2.62
CA GLN A 77 3.32 8.55 -3.84
C GLN A 77 4.14 8.17 -5.07
N ASP A 78 5.31 8.79 -5.27
CA ASP A 78 6.19 8.51 -6.40
C ASP A 78 6.72 7.08 -6.36
N SER A 79 7.12 6.59 -5.18
CA SER A 79 7.58 5.21 -5.00
C SER A 79 6.49 4.20 -5.30
N LEU A 80 5.27 4.43 -4.82
CA LEU A 80 4.11 3.58 -5.11
C LEU A 80 3.80 3.59 -6.61
N PHE A 81 3.76 4.77 -7.22
CA PHE A 81 3.49 4.90 -8.66
C PHE A 81 4.51 4.12 -9.49
N VAL A 82 5.81 4.34 -9.24
CA VAL A 82 6.89 3.66 -9.98
C VAL A 82 6.84 2.15 -9.76
N THR A 83 6.65 1.71 -8.51
CA THR A 83 6.61 0.28 -8.17
C THR A 83 5.43 -0.40 -8.82
N ILE A 84 4.22 0.15 -8.67
CA ILE A 84 3.00 -0.45 -9.21
C ILE A 84 3.02 -0.44 -10.73
N SER A 85 3.35 0.70 -11.36
CA SER A 85 3.36 0.82 -12.82
C SER A 85 4.37 -0.12 -13.47
N ARG A 86 5.59 -0.20 -12.94
CA ARG A 86 6.62 -1.13 -13.45
C ARG A 86 6.23 -2.58 -13.24
N THR A 87 5.70 -2.93 -12.08
CA THR A 87 5.23 -4.30 -11.80
C THR A 87 4.14 -4.70 -12.78
N LEU A 88 3.12 -3.86 -12.96
CA LEU A 88 2.03 -4.13 -13.90
C LEU A 88 2.49 -4.14 -15.36
N ALA A 89 3.53 -3.39 -15.71
CA ALA A 89 4.06 -3.39 -17.07
C ALA A 89 4.71 -4.73 -17.45
N VAL A 90 5.42 -5.38 -16.54
CA VAL A 90 6.24 -6.55 -16.84
C VAL A 90 5.68 -7.87 -16.35
N PHE A 91 4.79 -7.86 -15.33
CA PHE A 91 4.23 -9.07 -14.74
C PHE A 91 2.73 -9.20 -14.98
N THR A 92 2.28 -10.45 -15.05
CA THR A 92 0.88 -10.84 -14.85
C THR A 92 0.73 -11.32 -13.41
N ILE A 93 -0.17 -10.68 -12.68
CA ILE A 93 -0.47 -11.01 -11.28
C ILE A 93 -1.82 -11.72 -11.23
N GLY A 94 -1.89 -12.81 -10.49
CA GLY A 94 -3.10 -13.59 -10.36
C GLY A 94 -3.18 -14.37 -9.05
N LYS A 95 -4.27 -15.09 -8.84
CA LYS A 95 -4.40 -16.05 -7.75
C LYS A 95 -3.44 -17.21 -7.98
N ALA A 96 -2.87 -17.75 -6.90
CA ALA A 96 -2.20 -19.05 -6.97
C ALA A 96 -3.19 -20.12 -7.41
N VAL A 97 -2.69 -21.13 -8.11
CA VAL A 97 -3.49 -22.29 -8.55
C VAL A 97 -2.97 -23.54 -7.83
N ARG A 98 -3.86 -24.30 -7.20
CA ARG A 98 -3.57 -25.58 -6.57
C ARG A 98 -4.58 -26.61 -7.11
N ASP A 99 -4.10 -27.74 -7.61
CA ASP A 99 -4.92 -28.80 -8.20
C ASP A 99 -5.88 -28.30 -9.30
N GLY A 100 -5.37 -27.37 -10.15
CA GLY A 100 -6.12 -26.78 -11.26
C GLY A 100 -7.18 -25.76 -10.85
N LYS A 101 -7.29 -25.40 -9.57
CA LYS A 101 -8.28 -24.43 -9.06
C LYS A 101 -7.59 -23.20 -8.47
N PRO A 102 -8.10 -21.97 -8.72
CA PRO A 102 -7.64 -20.79 -8.05
C PRO A 102 -7.81 -20.90 -6.53
N VAL A 103 -6.78 -20.54 -5.78
CA VAL A 103 -6.83 -20.49 -4.32
C VAL A 103 -7.49 -19.18 -3.88
N ASP A 104 -8.51 -19.27 -3.05
CA ASP A 104 -9.09 -18.07 -2.45
C ASP A 104 -8.22 -17.56 -1.32
N VAL A 105 -8.02 -16.25 -1.30
CA VAL A 105 -7.24 -15.56 -0.29
C VAL A 105 -8.17 -15.04 0.79
N GLU A 106 -7.92 -15.46 2.02
CA GLU A 106 -8.61 -14.91 3.16
C GLU A 106 -7.95 -13.59 3.57
N TRP A 107 -8.78 -12.55 3.75
CA TRP A 107 -8.32 -11.23 4.14
C TRP A 107 -7.95 -11.21 5.63
N LYS A 108 -6.68 -11.44 5.93
CA LYS A 108 -6.13 -11.46 7.29
C LYS A 108 -4.97 -10.49 7.43
N HIS A 109 -4.88 -9.89 8.60
CA HIS A 109 -3.87 -8.89 8.94
C HIS A 109 -3.15 -9.26 10.23
N THR A 110 -1.90 -8.80 10.36
CA THR A 110 -1.16 -8.87 11.62
C THR A 110 -1.70 -7.83 12.60
N PRO A 111 -1.78 -8.14 13.90
CA PRO A 111 -2.15 -7.14 14.88
C PRO A 111 -1.03 -6.11 15.07
N GLY A 112 -1.38 -4.83 15.27
CA GLY A 112 -0.41 -3.79 15.60
C GLY A 112 -0.78 -2.40 15.09
N LEU A 113 0.08 -1.42 15.39
CA LEU A 113 -0.05 -0.05 14.90
C LEU A 113 0.23 0.03 13.39
N ILE A 114 1.21 -0.75 12.93
CA ILE A 114 1.51 -0.96 11.51
C ILE A 114 0.96 -2.32 11.16
N ASP A 115 -0.06 -2.31 10.33
CA ASP A 115 -0.80 -3.50 9.92
C ASP A 115 -0.26 -4.00 8.58
N HIS A 116 0.03 -5.30 8.52
CA HIS A 116 0.50 -5.98 7.32
C HIS A 116 -0.44 -7.12 6.97
N PRO A 117 -0.67 -7.42 5.69
CA PRO A 117 -1.35 -8.65 5.31
C PRO A 117 -0.53 -9.85 5.79
N VAL A 118 -1.21 -10.88 6.31
CA VAL A 118 -0.58 -12.19 6.57
C VAL A 118 -0.17 -12.79 5.23
N GLU A 119 0.87 -13.62 5.21
CA GLU A 119 1.29 -14.30 3.99
C GLU A 119 0.11 -15.03 3.33
N PHE A 120 -0.01 -14.84 2.03
CA PHE A 120 -1.06 -15.45 1.23
C PHE A 120 -0.50 -15.96 -0.11
N PRO A 121 -1.08 -17.03 -0.67
CA PRO A 121 -0.63 -17.56 -1.94
C PRO A 121 -1.05 -16.64 -3.11
N TYR A 122 -0.12 -16.38 -4.00
CA TYR A 122 -0.33 -15.59 -5.22
C TYR A 122 0.49 -16.15 -6.39
N SER A 123 0.21 -15.66 -7.59
CA SER A 123 1.00 -15.95 -8.79
C SER A 123 1.48 -14.63 -9.39
N ILE A 124 2.79 -14.49 -9.59
CA ILE A 124 3.40 -13.39 -10.34
C ILE A 124 4.33 -14.01 -11.37
N VAL A 125 4.03 -13.79 -12.66
CA VAL A 125 4.80 -14.33 -13.75
C VAL A 125 5.13 -13.22 -14.77
N PRO A 126 6.31 -13.21 -15.40
CA PRO A 126 6.59 -12.29 -16.49
C PRO A 126 5.55 -12.43 -17.61
N ARG A 127 5.15 -11.33 -18.22
CA ARG A 127 4.14 -11.34 -19.32
C ARG A 127 4.61 -12.10 -20.56
N SER A 128 5.92 -12.14 -20.81
CA SER A 128 6.54 -12.89 -21.89
C SER A 128 8.04 -13.06 -21.61
N GLU A 129 8.72 -13.91 -22.41
CA GLU A 129 10.18 -14.10 -22.30
C GLU A 129 10.95 -12.77 -22.49
N LYS A 130 10.49 -11.91 -23.39
CA LYS A 130 11.07 -10.57 -23.55
C LYS A 130 11.03 -9.76 -22.24
N HIS A 131 9.93 -9.84 -21.49
CA HIS A 131 9.84 -9.16 -20.18
C HIS A 131 10.72 -9.83 -19.13
N ALA A 132 10.84 -11.15 -19.15
CA ALA A 132 11.78 -11.86 -18.28
C ALA A 132 13.24 -11.45 -18.54
N GLU A 133 13.63 -11.34 -19.79
CA GLU A 133 14.97 -10.83 -20.19
C GLU A 133 15.19 -9.39 -19.72
N MET A 134 14.21 -8.51 -19.90
CA MET A 134 14.31 -7.13 -19.41
C MET A 134 14.55 -7.09 -17.88
N ILE A 135 13.87 -7.94 -17.11
CA ILE A 135 14.03 -8.00 -15.65
C ILE A 135 15.45 -8.47 -15.29
N ARG A 136 15.94 -9.56 -15.94
CA ARG A 136 17.31 -10.06 -15.73
C ARG A 136 18.37 -9.00 -16.08
N ARG A 137 18.12 -8.25 -17.15
CA ARG A 137 19.04 -7.20 -17.58
C ARG A 137 19.14 -6.05 -16.58
N VAL A 138 18.03 -5.68 -15.90
CA VAL A 138 18.08 -4.68 -14.83
C VAL A 138 19.00 -5.10 -13.69
N GLU A 139 19.04 -6.40 -13.33
CA GLU A 139 19.95 -6.91 -12.31
C GLU A 139 21.42 -6.81 -12.74
N VAL A 140 21.70 -7.00 -14.03
CA VAL A 140 23.06 -6.89 -14.61
C VAL A 140 23.50 -5.43 -14.73
N ASP A 141 22.62 -4.57 -15.28
CA ASP A 141 22.93 -3.16 -15.51
C ASP A 141 22.98 -2.33 -14.21
N HIS A 142 22.23 -2.76 -13.20
CA HIS A 142 22.10 -2.10 -11.89
C HIS A 142 22.27 -3.12 -10.75
N PRO A 143 23.48 -3.72 -10.60
CA PRO A 143 23.69 -4.71 -9.57
C PRO A 143 23.47 -4.11 -8.18
N TRP A 144 22.80 -4.88 -7.34
CA TRP A 144 22.56 -4.49 -5.96
C TRP A 144 23.90 -4.31 -5.21
N LYS A 145 24.21 -3.07 -4.87
CA LYS A 145 25.39 -2.75 -4.04
C LYS A 145 24.98 -2.85 -2.57
N GLY A 146 25.27 -3.96 -1.97
CA GLY A 146 24.86 -4.39 -0.63
C GLY A 146 24.44 -3.28 0.36
N GLY A 147 23.26 -3.41 0.84
CA GLY A 147 22.67 -2.72 1.98
C GLY A 147 21.91 -3.72 2.82
N SER A 148 21.43 -3.34 3.98
CA SER A 148 20.74 -4.20 4.94
C SER A 148 19.50 -4.95 4.41
N SER A 149 19.03 -4.61 3.22
CA SER A 149 17.93 -5.29 2.53
C SER A 149 18.37 -6.44 1.62
N GLY A 150 19.67 -6.62 1.36
CA GLY A 150 20.16 -7.75 0.55
C GLY A 150 19.89 -9.11 1.18
N GLU A 151 19.91 -9.20 2.52
CA GLU A 151 19.53 -10.41 3.25
C GLU A 151 18.02 -10.68 3.22
N ALA A 152 17.19 -9.63 3.23
CA ALA A 152 15.73 -9.75 3.20
C ALA A 152 15.20 -10.29 1.87
N LEU A 153 15.97 -10.19 0.78
CA LEU A 153 15.61 -10.71 -0.53
C LEU A 153 16.17 -12.10 -0.81
N GLN A 154 17.06 -12.62 0.07
CA GLN A 154 17.53 -14.00 0.01
C GLN A 154 16.39 -14.92 0.39
N GLY A 155 15.93 -15.74 -0.55
CA GLY A 155 14.81 -16.67 -0.35
C GLY A 155 13.47 -16.23 -0.93
N VAL A 156 13.42 -15.11 -1.65
CA VAL A 156 12.25 -14.80 -2.44
C VAL A 156 12.22 -15.72 -3.66
N GLU A 157 11.28 -16.65 -3.67
CA GLU A 157 11.13 -17.72 -4.69
C GLU A 157 11.07 -17.21 -6.14
N ILE A 158 10.70 -15.94 -6.32
CA ILE A 158 10.68 -15.25 -7.63
C ILE A 158 12.09 -15.09 -8.19
N LEU A 159 13.07 -14.71 -7.37
CA LEU A 159 14.46 -14.52 -7.80
C LEU A 159 15.10 -15.84 -8.22
N ASP A 160 14.78 -16.93 -7.53
CA ASP A 160 15.28 -18.26 -7.85
C ASP A 160 14.69 -18.80 -9.17
N LYS A 161 13.44 -18.44 -9.51
CA LYS A 161 12.83 -18.77 -10.80
C LYS A 161 13.38 -17.95 -11.96
N LEU A 162 13.90 -16.74 -11.70
CA LEU A 162 14.51 -15.88 -12.72
C LEU A 162 15.98 -16.22 -12.98
N ARG A 163 16.64 -16.96 -12.07
CA ARG A 163 18.05 -17.39 -12.20
C ARG A 163 18.23 -18.70 -12.98
N LYS A 164 17.17 -19.42 -13.27
CA LYS A 164 17.15 -20.63 -14.11
C LYS A 164 16.71 -20.29 -15.52
#